data_7f9a00b2fdee4eb04737e684a73e7b50
#
_entry.id   7f9a00b2fdee4eb04737e684a73e7b50
#
_cell.length_a   1.000
_cell.length_b   1.000
_cell.length_c   1.000
_cell.angle_alpha   90.00
_cell.angle_beta   90.00
_cell.angle_gamma   90.00
#
_symmetry.space_group_name_H-M   'P 1'
#
loop_
_entity.id
_entity.type
_entity.pdbx_description
1 polymer ?
#
loop_
_entity_poly.entity_id
_entity_poly.type
_entity_poly.pdbx_seq_one_letter_code
_entity_poly.pdbx_strand_id
1 'polypeptide(L)'
;KITAEDPYKTPMMIYPASHYAMGGLWVDYNLMSTIPGLFVLGEANFSDHGANRLGASALMQGLADGYFIIPYTLGNYLAGEKPASVSENHESFAEAAADVVKTIETLLSIQGKRTCDDFHRELGKILWDHCGMSRSDQGLENARKLVGSLKEEFWSNLIVPGSPHGMNQTLEKAGRVAEFLDFADLLLEDALSRKE
;
A
#
# COMPACT_ATOMS: atom_id res chain seq x y z
N LYS A 1 -9.52 31.62 -6.74
CA LYS A 1 -11.00 31.77 -6.88
C LYS A 1 -11.76 30.92 -5.87
N ILE A 2 -11.28 29.71 -5.56
CA ILE A 2 -11.97 28.79 -4.62
C ILE A 2 -11.91 29.33 -3.18
N THR A 3 -10.74 29.80 -2.73
CA THR A 3 -10.53 30.35 -1.39
C THR A 3 -10.78 31.84 -1.29
N ALA A 4 -11.00 32.53 -2.42
CA ALA A 4 -11.08 34.01 -2.52
C ALA A 4 -9.84 34.75 -1.99
N GLU A 5 -8.74 34.07 -1.78
CA GLU A 5 -7.47 34.64 -1.35
C GLU A 5 -6.61 35.10 -2.53
N ASP A 6 -5.87 36.17 -2.32
CA ASP A 6 -4.88 36.67 -3.27
C ASP A 6 -3.48 36.28 -2.79
N PRO A 7 -2.81 35.32 -3.46
CA PRO A 7 -1.50 34.81 -3.02
C PRO A 7 -0.39 35.87 -3.09
N TYR A 8 -0.61 36.97 -3.81
CA TYR A 8 0.32 38.10 -3.83
C TYR A 8 0.19 39.00 -2.60
N LYS A 9 -0.92 38.91 -1.86
CA LYS A 9 -1.18 39.70 -0.64
C LYS A 9 -1.12 38.86 0.62
N THR A 10 -1.55 37.61 0.53
CA THR A 10 -1.59 36.68 1.67
C THR A 10 -0.78 35.44 1.34
N PRO A 11 0.26 35.11 2.12
CA PRO A 11 1.03 33.88 1.91
C PRO A 11 0.12 32.66 1.93
N MET A 12 0.31 31.74 1.00
CA MET A 12 -0.41 30.47 1.00
C MET A 12 0.07 29.61 2.17
N MET A 13 -0.89 28.98 2.85
CA MET A 13 -0.55 27.95 3.81
C MET A 13 -0.05 26.69 3.07
N ILE A 14 1.14 26.25 3.42
CA ILE A 14 1.72 25.00 2.92
C ILE A 14 2.01 24.07 4.08
N TYR A 15 1.94 22.78 3.83
CA TYR A 15 2.27 21.75 4.78
C TYR A 15 3.11 20.66 4.08
N PRO A 16 4.24 20.23 4.67
CA PRO A 16 5.00 19.12 4.13
C PRO A 16 4.15 17.84 4.17
N ALA A 17 4.02 17.20 3.04
CA ALA A 17 3.28 15.95 2.91
C ALA A 17 3.98 15.03 1.92
N SER A 18 3.83 13.72 2.09
CA SER A 18 4.29 12.76 1.11
C SER A 18 3.59 13.03 -0.22
N HIS A 19 4.39 13.12 -1.28
CA HIS A 19 3.89 13.36 -2.63
C HIS A 19 4.15 12.15 -3.54
N TYR A 20 5.30 11.54 -3.42
CA TYR A 20 5.74 10.41 -4.24
C TYR A 20 6.75 9.57 -3.46
N ALA A 21 6.59 8.24 -3.47
CA ALA A 21 7.54 7.32 -2.90
C ALA A 21 8.50 6.83 -3.99
N MET A 22 9.80 7.16 -3.87
CA MET A 22 10.83 6.60 -4.71
C MET A 22 11.18 5.21 -4.19
N GLY A 23 11.11 4.23 -5.08
CA GLY A 23 11.27 2.82 -4.73
C GLY A 23 9.97 2.04 -4.98
N GLY A 24 10.01 0.76 -4.78
CA GLY A 24 8.87 -0.12 -5.04
C GLY A 24 9.33 -1.52 -5.42
N LEU A 25 8.48 -2.27 -6.09
CA LEU A 25 8.79 -3.61 -6.55
C LEU A 25 9.83 -3.57 -7.67
N TRP A 26 10.80 -4.49 -7.59
CA TRP A 26 11.78 -4.66 -8.66
C TRP A 26 11.10 -5.16 -9.93
N VAL A 27 11.51 -4.61 -11.07
CA VAL A 27 11.09 -5.05 -12.40
C VAL A 27 12.28 -5.07 -13.36
N ASP A 28 12.19 -5.90 -14.38
CA ASP A 28 13.11 -5.88 -15.52
C ASP A 28 12.71 -4.78 -16.53
N TYR A 29 13.43 -4.69 -17.65
CA TYR A 29 13.15 -3.74 -18.73
C TYR A 29 11.79 -3.95 -19.42
N ASN A 30 11.13 -5.08 -19.18
CA ASN A 30 9.79 -5.38 -19.67
C ASN A 30 8.73 -5.12 -18.61
N LEU A 31 9.08 -4.47 -17.50
CA LEU A 31 8.20 -4.18 -16.35
C LEU A 31 7.70 -5.43 -15.63
N MET A 32 8.34 -6.59 -15.85
CA MET A 32 7.98 -7.82 -15.18
C MET A 32 8.77 -7.95 -13.87
N SER A 33 8.08 -8.30 -12.79
CA SER A 33 8.70 -8.56 -11.49
C SER A 33 9.42 -9.92 -11.46
N THR A 34 9.95 -10.32 -10.32
CA THR A 34 10.49 -11.67 -10.10
C THR A 34 9.43 -12.77 -10.15
N ILE A 35 8.15 -12.40 -10.12
CA ILE A 35 7.01 -13.33 -10.26
C ILE A 35 6.55 -13.29 -11.72
N PRO A 36 6.64 -14.40 -12.48
CA PRO A 36 6.19 -14.42 -13.86
C PRO A 36 4.72 -14.03 -14.00
N GLY A 37 4.42 -13.11 -14.93
CA GLY A 37 3.07 -12.60 -15.16
C GLY A 37 2.65 -11.45 -14.26
N LEU A 38 3.46 -11.08 -13.27
CA LEU A 38 3.23 -9.88 -12.46
C LEU A 38 4.04 -8.71 -13.01
N PHE A 39 3.36 -7.73 -13.57
CA PHE A 39 3.94 -6.51 -14.12
C PHE A 39 3.65 -5.33 -13.22
N VAL A 40 4.63 -4.43 -13.04
CA VAL A 40 4.52 -3.27 -12.15
C VAL A 40 4.92 -2.01 -12.89
N LEU A 41 4.05 -1.02 -12.91
CA LEU A 41 4.20 0.22 -13.68
C LEU A 41 4.20 1.44 -12.78
N GLY A 42 4.85 2.51 -13.25
CA GLY A 42 4.83 3.82 -12.60
C GLY A 42 5.43 3.79 -11.20
N GLU A 43 4.81 4.52 -10.28
CA GLU A 43 5.31 4.68 -8.90
C GLU A 43 5.44 3.38 -8.11
N ALA A 44 4.67 2.36 -8.47
CA ALA A 44 4.71 1.06 -7.77
C ALA A 44 5.98 0.24 -8.06
N ASN A 45 6.70 0.52 -9.16
CA ASN A 45 7.96 -0.12 -9.43
C ASN A 45 9.14 0.67 -8.82
N PHE A 46 10.28 -0.02 -8.64
CA PHE A 46 11.47 0.59 -8.02
C PHE A 46 12.06 1.76 -8.82
N SER A 47 11.75 1.84 -10.07
CA SER A 47 12.15 2.78 -11.10
C SER A 47 13.60 3.32 -11.03
N ASP A 48 14.00 4.01 -12.06
CA ASP A 48 15.32 4.61 -12.28
C ASP A 48 15.45 6.05 -11.72
N HIS A 49 14.57 6.47 -10.81
CA HIS A 49 14.65 7.78 -10.18
C HIS A 49 15.75 7.91 -9.12
N GLY A 50 16.24 6.79 -8.60
CA GLY A 50 17.19 6.77 -7.50
C GLY A 50 16.59 7.38 -6.23
N ALA A 51 17.42 8.02 -5.43
CA ALA A 51 17.01 8.62 -4.16
C ALA A 51 16.27 9.96 -4.31
N ASN A 52 16.32 10.58 -5.48
CA ASN A 52 15.71 11.89 -5.72
C ASN A 52 15.17 12.03 -7.14
N ARG A 53 13.88 12.16 -7.24
CA ARG A 53 13.15 12.28 -8.51
C ARG A 53 13.14 13.72 -9.03
N LEU A 54 13.37 13.88 -10.32
CA LEU A 54 13.18 15.17 -11.00
C LEU A 54 11.70 15.54 -11.10
N GLY A 55 11.40 16.83 -11.09
CA GLY A 55 10.05 17.34 -11.30
C GLY A 55 9.45 16.83 -12.61
N ALA A 56 8.17 16.48 -12.60
CA ALA A 56 7.38 15.93 -13.71
C ALA A 56 7.82 14.55 -14.24
N SER A 57 8.97 13.99 -13.85
CA SER A 57 9.45 12.71 -14.38
C SER A 57 8.60 11.51 -13.96
N ALA A 58 7.86 11.59 -12.84
CA ALA A 58 6.98 10.51 -12.39
C ALA A 58 5.84 10.23 -13.37
N LEU A 59 5.14 11.29 -13.81
CA LEU A 59 4.06 11.15 -14.80
C LEU A 59 4.63 10.72 -16.16
N MET A 60 5.80 11.24 -16.53
CA MET A 60 6.47 10.84 -17.77
C MET A 60 6.83 9.36 -17.76
N GLN A 61 7.36 8.85 -16.66
CA GLN A 61 7.62 7.42 -16.49
C GLN A 61 6.34 6.59 -16.60
N GLY A 62 5.31 6.90 -15.81
CA GLY A 62 4.04 6.16 -15.85
C GLY A 62 3.39 6.15 -17.25
N LEU A 63 3.48 7.25 -17.99
CA LEU A 63 3.01 7.32 -19.37
C LEU A 63 3.91 6.49 -20.32
N ALA A 64 5.23 6.55 -20.16
CA ALA A 64 6.15 5.73 -20.94
C ALA A 64 5.92 4.23 -20.71
N ASP A 65 5.82 3.82 -19.47
CA ASP A 65 5.52 2.44 -19.10
C ASP A 65 4.20 1.96 -19.72
N GLY A 66 3.15 2.79 -19.59
CA GLY A 66 1.80 2.43 -20.05
C GLY A 66 1.62 2.46 -21.56
N TYR A 67 2.25 3.39 -22.27
CA TYR A 67 2.06 3.55 -23.73
C TYR A 67 3.12 2.86 -24.57
N PHE A 68 4.36 2.81 -24.12
CA PHE A 68 5.47 2.36 -24.95
C PHE A 68 6.05 1.02 -24.56
N ILE A 69 5.88 0.57 -23.31
CA ILE A 69 6.49 -0.68 -22.85
C ILE A 69 5.44 -1.78 -22.68
N ILE A 70 4.47 -1.59 -21.79
CA ILE A 70 3.57 -2.66 -21.38
C ILE A 70 2.72 -3.27 -22.50
N PRO A 71 2.25 -2.55 -23.54
CA PRO A 71 1.50 -3.16 -24.61
C PRO A 71 2.29 -4.21 -25.36
N TYR A 72 3.60 -3.96 -25.60
CA TYR A 72 4.48 -4.92 -26.27
C TYR A 72 4.84 -6.08 -25.34
N THR A 73 5.10 -5.79 -24.07
CA THR A 73 5.43 -6.80 -23.06
C THR A 73 4.28 -7.79 -22.90
N LEU A 74 3.05 -7.31 -22.73
CA LEU A 74 1.88 -8.20 -22.60
C LEU A 74 1.65 -9.02 -23.86
N GLY A 75 1.77 -8.41 -25.03
CA GLY A 75 1.65 -9.13 -26.30
C GLY A 75 2.67 -10.25 -26.44
N ASN A 76 3.94 -9.98 -26.11
CA ASN A 76 5.00 -10.96 -26.16
C ASN A 76 4.83 -12.05 -25.10
N TYR A 77 4.47 -11.68 -23.89
CA TYR A 77 4.24 -12.64 -22.80
C TYR A 77 3.10 -13.60 -23.16
N LEU A 78 1.95 -13.07 -23.56
CA LEU A 78 0.77 -13.88 -23.91
C LEU A 78 0.99 -14.74 -25.17
N ALA A 79 1.83 -14.30 -26.09
CA ALA A 79 2.21 -15.12 -27.27
C ALA A 79 3.04 -16.35 -26.89
N GLY A 80 3.84 -16.27 -25.82
CA GLY A 80 4.62 -17.37 -25.27
C GLY A 80 3.84 -18.32 -24.37
N GLU A 81 2.75 -17.84 -23.79
CA GLU A 81 1.93 -18.58 -22.86
C GLU A 81 0.70 -19.18 -23.54
N LYS A 82 0.34 -20.39 -23.14
CA LYS A 82 -0.93 -21.00 -23.49
C LYS A 82 -1.82 -20.96 -22.25
N PRO A 83 -2.57 -19.85 -22.02
CA PRO A 83 -3.43 -19.77 -20.86
C PRO A 83 -4.41 -20.94 -20.89
N ALA A 84 -4.39 -21.75 -19.83
CA ALA A 84 -5.38 -22.78 -19.64
C ALA A 84 -6.75 -22.11 -19.53
N SER A 85 -7.76 -22.66 -20.18
CA SER A 85 -9.12 -22.21 -19.97
C SER A 85 -9.52 -22.64 -18.55
N VAL A 86 -9.58 -21.68 -17.62
CA VAL A 86 -10.04 -21.90 -16.26
C VAL A 86 -11.55 -21.67 -16.22
N SER A 87 -12.30 -22.67 -15.77
CA SER A 87 -13.74 -22.53 -15.57
C SER A 87 -14.03 -21.57 -14.40
N GLU A 88 -15.10 -20.76 -14.53
CA GLU A 88 -15.60 -19.94 -13.42
C GLU A 88 -16.01 -20.76 -12.18
N ASN A 89 -16.26 -22.06 -12.38
CA ASN A 89 -16.58 -23.00 -11.31
C ASN A 89 -15.34 -23.68 -10.69
N HIS A 90 -14.13 -23.23 -11.01
CA HIS A 90 -12.92 -23.75 -10.39
C HIS A 90 -12.93 -23.48 -8.88
N GLU A 91 -12.55 -24.49 -8.08
CA GLU A 91 -12.61 -24.43 -6.61
C GLU A 91 -11.87 -23.22 -6.02
N SER A 92 -10.76 -22.80 -6.61
CA SER A 92 -9.99 -21.63 -6.15
C SER A 92 -10.79 -20.34 -6.11
N PHE A 93 -11.83 -20.18 -6.94
CA PHE A 93 -12.71 -18.99 -6.86
C PHE A 93 -13.60 -19.05 -5.62
N ALA A 94 -14.11 -20.23 -5.29
CA ALA A 94 -14.92 -20.43 -4.09
C ALA A 94 -14.08 -20.25 -2.82
N GLU A 95 -12.86 -20.76 -2.81
CA GLU A 95 -11.91 -20.59 -1.72
C GLU A 95 -11.57 -19.11 -1.50
N ALA A 96 -11.17 -18.39 -2.55
CA ALA A 96 -10.88 -16.96 -2.47
C ALA A 96 -12.08 -16.15 -1.97
N ALA A 97 -13.29 -16.45 -2.45
CA ALA A 97 -14.51 -15.81 -1.99
C ALA A 97 -14.79 -16.10 -0.49
N ALA A 98 -14.57 -17.34 -0.06
CA ALA A 98 -14.74 -17.73 1.34
C ALA A 98 -13.73 -17.00 2.26
N ASP A 99 -12.48 -16.83 1.85
CA ASP A 99 -11.47 -16.10 2.60
C ASP A 99 -11.83 -14.62 2.76
N VAL A 100 -12.36 -13.98 1.71
CA VAL A 100 -12.85 -12.59 1.81
C VAL A 100 -14.03 -12.49 2.79
N VAL A 101 -15.01 -13.39 2.68
CA VAL A 101 -16.16 -13.41 3.61
C VAL A 101 -15.69 -13.61 5.03
N LYS A 102 -14.80 -14.56 5.28
CA LYS A 102 -14.23 -14.84 6.60
C LYS A 102 -13.52 -13.61 7.19
N THR A 103 -12.76 -12.87 6.38
CA THR A 103 -12.09 -11.65 6.82
C THR A 103 -13.11 -10.59 7.23
N ILE A 104 -14.15 -10.38 6.43
CA ILE A 104 -15.24 -9.45 6.72
C ILE A 104 -15.95 -9.82 8.03
N GLU A 105 -16.33 -11.10 8.16
CA GLU A 105 -17.00 -11.60 9.38
C GLU A 105 -16.11 -11.44 10.62
N THR A 106 -14.81 -11.69 10.47
CA THR A 106 -13.84 -11.50 11.58
C THR A 106 -13.83 -10.05 12.01
N LEU A 107 -13.66 -9.09 11.09
CA LEU A 107 -13.62 -7.66 11.41
C LEU A 107 -14.92 -7.18 12.08
N LEU A 108 -16.07 -7.66 11.62
CA LEU A 108 -17.38 -7.31 12.19
C LEU A 108 -17.65 -7.97 13.54
N SER A 109 -17.03 -9.11 13.82
CA SER A 109 -17.22 -9.85 15.07
C SER A 109 -16.44 -9.31 16.25
N ILE A 110 -15.40 -8.50 15.99
CA ILE A 110 -14.58 -7.89 17.07
C ILE A 110 -15.43 -6.84 17.81
N GLN A 111 -15.60 -7.03 19.10
CA GLN A 111 -16.37 -6.16 19.99
C GLN A 111 -15.43 -5.33 20.87
N GLY A 112 -14.49 -4.63 20.22
CA GLY A 112 -13.51 -3.80 20.88
C GLY A 112 -14.02 -2.38 21.20
N LYS A 113 -13.08 -1.51 21.54
CA LYS A 113 -13.35 -0.12 21.94
C LYS A 113 -12.65 0.92 21.08
N ARG A 114 -11.68 0.50 20.26
CA ARG A 114 -10.88 1.42 19.44
C ARG A 114 -11.36 1.42 18.01
N THR A 115 -11.41 2.60 17.42
CA THR A 115 -11.79 2.78 16.01
C THR A 115 -10.62 2.47 15.08
N CYS A 116 -10.90 2.15 13.82
CA CYS A 116 -9.85 2.00 12.81
C CYS A 116 -9.01 3.28 12.65
N ASP A 117 -9.58 4.46 12.90
CA ASP A 117 -8.84 5.73 12.86
C ASP A 117 -7.80 5.85 13.97
N ASP A 118 -8.09 5.34 15.16
CA ASP A 118 -7.14 5.35 16.26
C ASP A 118 -5.93 4.48 15.94
N PHE A 119 -6.16 3.29 15.40
CA PHE A 119 -5.09 2.40 14.95
C PHE A 119 -4.26 3.00 13.82
N HIS A 120 -4.93 3.58 12.83
CA HIS A 120 -4.24 4.22 11.69
C HIS A 120 -3.33 5.38 12.14
N ARG A 121 -3.82 6.24 13.05
CA ARG A 121 -3.03 7.36 13.57
C ARG A 121 -1.85 6.89 14.41
N GLU A 122 -2.02 5.87 15.22
CA GLU A 122 -0.94 5.32 16.03
C GLU A 122 0.11 4.65 15.15
N LEU A 123 -0.30 3.85 14.17
CA LEU A 123 0.61 3.28 13.17
C LEU A 123 1.41 4.37 12.45
N GLY A 124 0.72 5.41 11.99
CA GLY A 124 1.36 6.54 11.33
C GLY A 124 2.39 7.23 12.22
N LYS A 125 2.10 7.39 13.51
CA LYS A 125 3.03 7.97 14.47
C LYS A 125 4.25 7.08 14.71
N ILE A 126 4.07 5.78 14.86
CA ILE A 126 5.18 4.82 15.01
C ILE A 126 6.12 4.91 13.81
N LEU A 127 5.57 4.89 12.60
CA LEU A 127 6.37 4.98 11.38
C LEU A 127 7.04 6.35 11.24
N TRP A 128 6.35 7.43 11.58
CA TRP A 128 6.92 8.78 11.56
C TRP A 128 8.12 8.92 12.49
N ASP A 129 8.00 8.41 13.71
CA ASP A 129 9.03 8.56 14.74
C ASP A 129 10.26 7.66 14.49
N HIS A 130 10.08 6.49 13.86
CA HIS A 130 11.12 5.46 13.78
C HIS A 130 11.51 5.04 12.36
N CYS A 131 10.66 5.24 11.37
CA CYS A 131 10.89 4.82 9.97
C CYS A 131 10.76 6.00 9.00
N GLY A 132 10.97 7.23 9.48
CA GLY A 132 10.97 8.45 8.68
C GLY A 132 12.25 8.62 7.86
N MET A 133 12.64 9.88 7.64
CA MET A 133 13.82 10.23 6.86
C MET A 133 15.13 9.90 7.55
N SER A 134 15.16 9.92 8.89
CA SER A 134 16.33 9.53 9.70
C SER A 134 15.99 8.24 10.43
N ARG A 135 16.73 7.20 10.16
CA ARG A 135 16.49 5.84 10.67
C ARG A 135 17.70 5.34 11.45
N SER A 136 17.46 4.47 12.40
CA SER A 136 18.48 3.71 13.12
C SER A 136 17.98 2.29 13.35
N ASP A 137 18.89 1.31 13.40
CA ASP A 137 18.54 -0.09 13.65
C ASP A 137 17.71 -0.23 14.93
N GLN A 138 18.14 0.43 16.01
CA GLN A 138 17.42 0.42 17.28
C GLN A 138 16.01 1.00 17.18
N GLY A 139 15.83 2.08 16.40
CA GLY A 139 14.52 2.69 16.14
C GLY A 139 13.62 1.76 15.35
N LEU A 140 14.14 1.16 14.28
CA LEU A 140 13.41 0.21 13.43
C LEU A 140 13.01 -1.06 14.20
N GLU A 141 13.91 -1.63 15.01
CA GLU A 141 13.58 -2.78 15.87
C GLU A 141 12.50 -2.44 16.90
N ASN A 142 12.56 -1.23 17.48
CA ASN A 142 11.51 -0.77 18.39
C ASN A 142 10.17 -0.60 17.67
N ALA A 143 10.19 -0.01 16.47
CA ALA A 143 8.98 0.13 15.64
C ALA A 143 8.36 -1.23 15.33
N ARG A 144 9.14 -2.26 14.97
CA ARG A 144 8.60 -3.62 14.72
C ARG A 144 7.87 -4.19 15.93
N LYS A 145 8.43 -4.00 17.13
CA LYS A 145 7.75 -4.45 18.36
C LYS A 145 6.44 -3.71 18.59
N LEU A 146 6.44 -2.38 18.38
CA LEU A 146 5.25 -1.56 18.55
C LEU A 146 4.17 -1.89 17.49
N VAL A 147 4.56 -2.07 16.24
CA VAL A 147 3.63 -2.48 15.17
C VAL A 147 3.06 -3.87 15.44
N GLY A 148 3.89 -4.83 15.88
CA GLY A 148 3.43 -6.16 16.27
C GLY A 148 2.39 -6.10 17.38
N SER A 149 2.64 -5.35 18.46
CA SER A 149 1.69 -5.18 19.55
C SER A 149 0.41 -4.46 19.09
N LEU A 150 0.54 -3.44 18.24
CA LEU A 150 -0.60 -2.72 17.67
C LEU A 150 -1.48 -3.63 16.79
N LYS A 151 -0.86 -4.52 16.02
CA LYS A 151 -1.53 -5.52 15.21
C LYS A 151 -2.30 -6.55 16.06
N GLU A 152 -1.71 -7.05 17.14
CA GLU A 152 -2.39 -7.93 18.07
C GLU A 152 -3.59 -7.23 18.73
N GLU A 153 -3.40 -5.97 19.13
CA GLU A 153 -4.50 -5.18 19.69
C GLU A 153 -5.59 -4.91 18.65
N PHE A 154 -5.24 -4.62 17.39
CA PHE A 154 -6.22 -4.41 16.33
C PHE A 154 -7.19 -5.59 16.21
N TRP A 155 -6.68 -6.81 16.13
CA TRP A 155 -7.50 -8.01 15.98
C TRP A 155 -8.28 -8.43 17.25
N SER A 156 -8.06 -7.73 18.37
CA SER A 156 -8.77 -8.01 19.63
C SER A 156 -9.61 -6.85 20.15
N ASN A 157 -9.32 -5.62 19.75
CA ASN A 157 -9.91 -4.40 20.33
C ASN A 157 -10.50 -3.43 19.31
N LEU A 158 -10.58 -3.82 18.04
CA LEU A 158 -11.24 -3.02 17.00
C LEU A 158 -12.76 -2.96 17.22
N ILE A 159 -13.35 -1.81 16.92
CA ILE A 159 -14.80 -1.66 16.74
C ILE A 159 -15.11 -1.18 15.34
N VAL A 160 -15.98 -1.90 14.65
CA VAL A 160 -16.49 -1.52 13.32
C VAL A 160 -17.99 -1.20 13.46
N PRO A 161 -18.36 0.07 13.68
CA PRO A 161 -19.77 0.45 13.72
C PRO A 161 -20.41 0.36 12.33
N GLY A 162 -21.71 0.19 12.30
CA GLY A 162 -22.51 0.15 11.09
C GLY A 162 -23.13 -1.21 10.79
N SER A 163 -23.83 -1.28 9.67
CA SER A 163 -24.53 -2.49 9.25
C SER A 163 -23.63 -3.43 8.45
N PRO A 164 -23.75 -4.75 8.65
CA PRO A 164 -23.09 -5.74 7.77
C PRO A 164 -23.77 -5.87 6.39
N HIS A 165 -25.00 -5.36 6.22
CA HIS A 165 -25.84 -5.57 5.06
C HIS A 165 -25.92 -4.37 4.12
N GLY A 166 -24.89 -3.57 4.01
CA GLY A 166 -24.87 -2.41 3.14
C GLY A 166 -23.47 -1.84 2.96
N MET A 167 -23.38 -0.72 2.26
CA MET A 167 -22.11 -0.02 2.16
C MET A 167 -21.67 0.47 3.53
N ASN A 168 -20.59 -0.07 4.05
CA ASN A 168 -20.01 0.29 5.33
C ASN A 168 -18.59 0.82 5.12
N GLN A 169 -18.45 2.15 5.08
CA GLN A 169 -17.14 2.80 4.93
C GLN A 169 -16.18 2.49 6.08
N THR A 170 -16.68 2.24 7.28
CA THR A 170 -15.84 1.90 8.42
C THR A 170 -15.25 0.50 8.28
N LEU A 171 -16.01 -0.44 7.74
CA LEU A 171 -15.54 -1.79 7.43
C LEU A 171 -14.46 -1.77 6.35
N GLU A 172 -14.69 -1.02 5.27
CA GLU A 172 -13.71 -0.84 4.19
C GLU A 172 -12.39 -0.24 4.74
N LYS A 173 -12.51 0.79 5.58
CA LYS A 173 -11.37 1.42 6.22
C LYS A 173 -10.66 0.50 7.21
N ALA A 174 -11.39 -0.33 7.94
CA ALA A 174 -10.80 -1.33 8.84
C ALA A 174 -9.98 -2.37 8.06
N GLY A 175 -10.46 -2.83 6.92
CA GLY A 175 -9.71 -3.70 6.01
C GLY A 175 -8.40 -3.07 5.56
N ARG A 176 -8.44 -1.82 5.11
CA ARG A 176 -7.21 -1.09 4.73
C ARG A 176 -6.22 -0.93 5.89
N VAL A 177 -6.70 -0.66 7.10
CA VAL A 177 -5.81 -0.53 8.25
C VAL A 177 -5.15 -1.85 8.60
N ALA A 178 -5.86 -2.98 8.46
CA ALA A 178 -5.28 -4.31 8.59
C ALA A 178 -4.12 -4.51 7.58
N GLU A 179 -4.33 -4.16 6.32
CA GLU A 179 -3.30 -4.23 5.26
C GLU A 179 -2.14 -3.29 5.55
N PHE A 180 -2.40 -2.08 6.06
CA PHE A 180 -1.32 -1.14 6.43
C PHE A 180 -0.47 -1.64 7.60
N LEU A 181 -1.04 -2.37 8.55
CA LEU A 181 -0.28 -3.01 9.62
C LEU A 181 0.67 -4.08 9.08
N ASP A 182 0.20 -4.90 8.14
CA ASP A 182 1.03 -5.91 7.47
C ASP A 182 2.12 -5.26 6.61
N PHE A 183 1.75 -4.24 5.84
CA PHE A 183 2.69 -3.51 5.00
C PHE A 183 3.75 -2.76 5.82
N ALA A 184 3.38 -2.22 6.98
CA ALA A 184 4.32 -1.56 7.88
C ALA A 184 5.38 -2.52 8.43
N ASP A 185 5.00 -3.74 8.80
CA ASP A 185 5.96 -4.76 9.25
C ASP A 185 6.94 -5.12 8.13
N LEU A 186 6.44 -5.34 6.91
CA LEU A 186 7.26 -5.60 5.73
C LEU A 186 8.22 -4.43 5.43
N LEU A 187 7.74 -3.19 5.52
CA LEU A 187 8.55 -1.99 5.30
C LEU A 187 9.69 -1.88 6.33
N LEU A 188 9.41 -2.20 7.58
CA LEU A 188 10.40 -2.17 8.65
C LEU A 188 11.42 -3.30 8.51
N GLU A 189 10.99 -4.48 8.08
CA GLU A 189 11.88 -5.61 7.79
C GLU A 189 12.82 -5.29 6.63
N ASP A 190 12.29 -4.75 5.53
CA ASP A 190 13.11 -4.29 4.39
C ASP A 190 14.12 -3.24 4.84
N ALA A 191 13.70 -2.24 5.62
CA ALA A 191 14.58 -1.19 6.12
C ALA A 191 15.71 -1.73 7.01
N LEU A 192 15.43 -2.72 7.86
CA LEU A 192 16.44 -3.39 8.70
C LEU A 192 17.41 -4.26 7.89
N SER A 193 16.96 -4.81 6.77
CA SER A 193 17.81 -5.66 5.89
C SER A 193 18.85 -4.86 5.11
N ARG A 194 18.60 -3.56 4.93
CA ARG A 194 19.51 -2.64 4.22
C ARG A 194 20.66 -2.22 5.12
N LYS A 195 21.88 -2.44 4.67
CA LYS A 195 23.11 -2.11 5.39
C LYS A 195 23.79 -0.84 4.86
N GLU A 196 23.05 0.02 4.19
CA GLU A 196 23.57 1.27 3.63
C GLU A 196 23.21 2.46 4.52
#